data_71b24088d53b65a28e41fab0474465ca
#
_entry.id   71b24088d53b65a28e41fab0474465ca
#
_cell.length_a   1.000
_cell.length_b   1.000
_cell.length_c   1.000
_cell.angle_alpha   90.00
_cell.angle_beta   90.00
_cell.angle_gamma   90.00
#
_symmetry.space_group_name_H-M   'P 1'
#
loop_
_entity.id
_entity.type
_entity.pdbx_description
1 polymer ?
#
loop_
_entity_poly.entity_id
_entity_poly.type
_entity_poly.pdbx_seq_one_letter_code
_entity_poly.pdbx_strand_id
1 'polypeptide(L)'
;EGSYVGIGILMEKNKEGGVKIVECYEGGPGEKAGLEEGDIISAIDGEDITEDEVSDVADIVRNSDKDSVVLTVHREGAEDAMEITVPVTDVELPSVFHEMLDSKIGYIRITQFTGVTGEQYQEAFDDLQKQGMEKMIVDLRDNPGGLLDSVCDVLRKILPEGLIVYTEDKDGNREEEK
;
A
#
# COMPACT_ATOMS: atom_id res chain seq x y z
N GLU A 1 -1.58 6.07 -11.02
CA GLU A 1 -2.40 5.92 -9.80
C GLU A 1 -1.95 4.65 -9.09
N GLY A 2 -1.90 4.64 -7.78
CA GLY A 2 -1.34 3.57 -6.92
C GLY A 2 -0.72 4.17 -5.67
N SER A 3 -0.76 5.50 -5.55
CA SER A 3 -0.37 6.26 -4.36
C SER A 3 -1.42 7.31 -4.01
N TYR A 4 -1.40 7.78 -2.78
CA TYR A 4 -2.24 8.87 -2.29
C TYR A 4 -1.47 9.69 -1.24
N VAL A 5 -1.81 10.96 -1.09
CA VAL A 5 -1.24 11.80 -0.03
C VAL A 5 -1.90 11.41 1.30
N GLY A 6 -1.08 11.03 2.29
CA GLY A 6 -1.57 10.58 3.59
C GLY A 6 -0.48 10.15 4.55
N ILE A 7 -0.88 9.39 5.56
CA ILE A 7 -0.01 8.92 6.66
C ILE A 7 0.20 7.39 6.67
N GLY A 8 -0.30 6.67 5.68
CA GLY A 8 -0.02 5.24 5.50
C GLY A 8 -0.70 4.33 6.51
N ILE A 9 -1.97 4.57 6.80
CA ILE A 9 -2.79 3.72 7.67
C ILE A 9 -4.13 3.37 7.01
N LEU A 10 -4.66 2.20 7.37
CA LEU A 10 -6.06 1.84 7.19
C LEU A 10 -6.77 2.06 8.51
N MET A 11 -7.91 2.75 8.50
CA MET A 11 -8.66 3.08 9.70
C MET A 11 -10.14 2.76 9.57
N GLU A 12 -10.79 2.51 10.69
CA GLU A 12 -12.23 2.34 10.81
C GLU A 12 -12.81 3.26 11.89
N LYS A 13 -14.12 3.51 11.82
CA LYS A 13 -14.79 4.29 12.87
C LYS A 13 -14.77 3.52 14.19
N ASN A 14 -14.28 4.17 15.25
CA ASN A 14 -14.34 3.60 16.59
C ASN A 14 -15.70 3.88 17.24
N LYS A 15 -16.27 2.88 17.89
CA LYS A 15 -17.61 2.97 18.52
C LYS A 15 -17.67 3.93 19.71
N GLU A 16 -16.54 4.15 20.35
CA GLU A 16 -16.40 5.04 21.52
C GLU A 16 -15.91 6.45 21.14
N GLY A 17 -15.86 6.74 19.83
CA GLY A 17 -15.40 8.01 19.27
C GLY A 17 -14.02 7.94 18.63
N GLY A 18 -13.78 8.80 17.65
CA GLY A 18 -12.55 8.82 16.86
C GLY A 18 -12.45 7.70 15.84
N VAL A 19 -11.24 7.43 15.38
CA VAL A 19 -10.93 6.37 14.41
C VAL A 19 -9.89 5.41 14.97
N LYS A 20 -10.11 4.11 14.70
CA LYS A 20 -9.19 3.05 15.10
C LYS A 20 -8.30 2.66 13.93
N ILE A 21 -7.02 2.51 14.16
CA ILE A 21 -6.07 1.98 13.18
C ILE A 21 -6.30 0.48 13.04
N VAL A 22 -6.63 0.04 11.83
CA VAL A 22 -6.80 -1.37 11.47
C VAL A 22 -5.49 -1.96 10.98
N GLU A 23 -4.70 -1.15 10.25
CA GLU A 23 -3.42 -1.57 9.67
C GLU A 23 -2.52 -0.35 9.49
N CYS A 24 -1.23 -0.50 9.76
CA CYS A 24 -0.19 0.42 9.30
C CYS A 24 0.49 -0.20 8.09
N TYR A 25 0.60 0.55 6.99
CA TYR A 25 1.29 0.05 5.80
C TYR A 25 2.79 -0.06 6.07
N GLU A 26 3.35 -1.22 5.72
CA GLU A 26 4.76 -1.53 5.91
C GLU A 26 5.67 -0.49 5.24
N GLY A 27 6.64 0.02 5.98
CA GLY A 27 7.52 1.10 5.53
C GLY A 27 6.85 2.46 5.37
N GLY A 28 5.56 2.58 5.69
CA GLY A 28 4.79 3.81 5.61
C GLY A 28 5.14 4.84 6.69
N PRO A 29 4.70 6.11 6.50
CA PRO A 29 5.00 7.18 7.46
C PRO A 29 4.38 6.93 8.84
N GLY A 30 3.21 6.32 8.94
CA GLY A 30 2.54 6.00 10.21
C GLY A 30 3.32 4.97 11.01
N GLU A 31 3.73 3.86 10.39
CA GLU A 31 4.56 2.84 11.03
C GLU A 31 5.90 3.42 11.52
N LYS A 32 6.59 4.16 10.65
CA LYS A 32 7.87 4.82 10.99
C LYS A 32 7.75 5.83 12.14
N ALA A 33 6.59 6.46 12.28
CA ALA A 33 6.31 7.38 13.38
C ALA A 33 5.94 6.65 14.68
N GLY A 34 5.71 5.33 14.64
CA GLY A 34 5.39 4.52 15.82
C GLY A 34 3.88 4.34 16.07
N LEU A 35 3.04 4.55 15.05
CA LEU A 35 1.64 4.12 15.09
C LEU A 35 1.56 2.60 15.04
N GLU A 36 0.58 2.03 15.73
CA GLU A 36 0.36 0.58 15.81
C GLU A 36 -1.09 0.24 15.50
N GLU A 37 -1.31 -1.00 15.03
CA GLU A 37 -2.65 -1.56 14.89
C GLU A 37 -3.36 -1.55 16.26
N GLY A 38 -4.61 -1.13 16.26
CA GLY A 38 -5.41 -1.00 17.49
C GLY A 38 -5.37 0.38 18.13
N ASP A 39 -4.44 1.26 17.77
CA ASP A 39 -4.42 2.64 18.23
C ASP A 39 -5.73 3.37 17.86
N ILE A 40 -6.22 4.21 18.77
CA ILE A 40 -7.41 5.05 18.56
C ILE A 40 -6.97 6.50 18.49
N ILE A 41 -7.24 7.14 17.36
CA ILE A 41 -6.97 8.57 17.15
C ILE A 41 -8.20 9.37 17.56
N SER A 42 -8.04 10.30 18.50
CA SER A 42 -9.12 11.14 19.02
C SER A 42 -9.03 12.61 18.60
N ALA A 43 -7.83 13.09 18.21
CA ALA A 43 -7.64 14.45 17.72
C ALA A 43 -6.50 14.50 16.67
N ILE A 44 -6.58 15.50 15.79
CA ILE A 44 -5.55 15.84 14.80
C ILE A 44 -5.19 17.30 14.98
N ASP A 45 -3.90 17.60 15.18
CA ASP A 45 -3.40 18.96 15.42
C ASP A 45 -4.11 19.69 16.55
N GLY A 46 -4.61 18.94 17.55
CA GLY A 46 -5.35 19.44 18.70
C GLY A 46 -6.86 19.67 18.45
N GLU A 47 -7.33 19.41 17.23
CA GLU A 47 -8.77 19.43 16.91
C GLU A 47 -9.39 18.04 17.18
N ASP A 48 -10.48 18.02 17.96
CA ASP A 48 -11.20 16.81 18.34
C ASP A 48 -11.93 16.22 17.11
N ILE A 49 -11.69 14.92 16.83
CA ILE A 49 -12.29 14.19 15.71
C ILE A 49 -13.19 13.03 16.20
N THR A 50 -13.57 13.02 17.47
CA THR A 50 -14.32 11.88 18.04
C THR A 50 -15.68 11.65 17.39
N GLU A 51 -16.31 12.70 16.88
CA GLU A 51 -17.61 12.63 16.20
C GLU A 51 -17.48 12.48 14.67
N ASP A 52 -16.27 12.71 14.09
CA ASP A 52 -16.06 12.75 12.66
C ASP A 52 -16.13 11.34 12.04
N GLU A 53 -16.57 11.27 10.80
CA GLU A 53 -16.54 10.03 10.01
C GLU A 53 -15.13 9.79 9.45
N VAL A 54 -14.83 8.53 9.10
CA VAL A 54 -13.52 8.13 8.56
C VAL A 54 -13.13 8.94 7.32
N SER A 55 -14.10 9.26 6.46
CA SER A 55 -13.89 10.09 5.27
C SER A 55 -13.44 11.50 5.61
N ASP A 56 -14.03 12.09 6.65
CA ASP A 56 -13.72 13.46 7.06
C ASP A 56 -12.33 13.53 7.67
N VAL A 57 -11.96 12.53 8.49
CA VAL A 57 -10.62 12.37 9.06
C VAL A 57 -9.57 12.19 7.95
N ALA A 58 -9.87 11.38 6.93
CA ALA A 58 -8.97 11.20 5.78
C ALA A 58 -8.80 12.50 5.00
N ASP A 59 -9.86 13.28 4.84
CA ASP A 59 -9.83 14.57 4.15
C ASP A 59 -9.06 15.64 4.94
N ILE A 60 -9.18 15.68 6.28
CA ILE A 60 -8.37 16.55 7.14
C ILE A 60 -6.88 16.28 6.92
N VAL A 61 -6.46 15.02 6.94
CA VAL A 61 -5.06 14.64 6.72
C VAL A 61 -4.61 15.00 5.29
N ARG A 62 -5.41 14.62 4.28
CA ARG A 62 -5.08 14.80 2.86
C ARG A 62 -5.00 16.27 2.45
N ASN A 63 -5.88 17.11 2.97
CA ASN A 63 -5.96 18.54 2.66
C ASN A 63 -5.15 19.40 3.63
N SER A 64 -4.38 18.79 4.51
CA SER A 64 -3.44 19.53 5.35
C SER A 64 -2.37 20.18 4.46
N ASP A 65 -2.24 21.50 4.56
CA ASP A 65 -1.13 22.26 3.90
C ASP A 65 0.23 22.06 4.62
N LYS A 66 0.27 21.10 5.57
CA LYS A 66 1.44 20.82 6.41
C LYS A 66 2.17 19.56 5.93
N ASP A 67 3.47 19.54 6.11
CA ASP A 67 4.31 18.36 5.85
C ASP A 67 4.12 17.24 6.89
N SER A 68 3.41 17.51 7.98
CA SER A 68 3.11 16.54 9.06
C SER A 68 1.87 16.94 9.84
N VAL A 69 1.25 15.96 10.48
CA VAL A 69 0.13 16.14 11.43
C VAL A 69 0.52 15.57 12.79
N VAL A 70 -0.02 16.17 13.87
CA VAL A 70 0.12 15.66 15.23
C VAL A 70 -1.17 14.92 15.60
N LEU A 71 -1.03 13.63 15.86
CA LEU A 71 -2.15 12.77 16.24
C LEU A 71 -2.19 12.58 17.75
N THR A 72 -3.37 12.77 18.38
CA THR A 72 -3.59 12.34 19.76
C THR A 72 -4.10 10.91 19.74
N VAL A 73 -3.29 9.99 20.27
CA VAL A 73 -3.44 8.54 20.14
C VAL A 73 -3.69 7.92 21.52
N HIS A 74 -4.68 7.06 21.61
CA HIS A 74 -4.96 6.21 22.77
C HIS A 74 -4.58 4.77 22.40
N ARG A 75 -3.64 4.19 23.16
CA ARG A 75 -3.14 2.81 22.95
C ARG A 75 -3.58 1.94 24.11
N GLU A 76 -4.00 0.71 23.82
CA GLU A 76 -4.36 -0.26 24.85
C GLU A 76 -3.16 -0.53 25.77
N GLY A 77 -3.38 -0.41 27.08
CA GLY A 77 -2.35 -0.57 28.11
C GLY A 77 -1.53 0.68 28.44
N ALA A 78 -1.72 1.79 27.73
CA ALA A 78 -1.18 3.10 28.12
C ALA A 78 -2.17 3.82 29.05
N GLU A 79 -1.67 4.48 30.11
CA GLU A 79 -2.52 5.23 31.03
C GLU A 79 -2.96 6.60 30.46
N ASP A 80 -2.08 7.21 29.67
CA ASP A 80 -2.28 8.55 29.09
C ASP A 80 -2.30 8.49 27.57
N ALA A 81 -2.99 9.46 26.95
CA ALA A 81 -2.93 9.70 25.51
C ALA A 81 -1.51 10.16 25.09
N MET A 82 -1.08 9.75 23.91
CA MET A 82 0.21 10.10 23.34
C MET A 82 0.04 11.05 22.17
N GLU A 83 0.95 12.00 22.01
CA GLU A 83 1.05 12.81 20.80
C GLU A 83 2.11 12.20 19.88
N ILE A 84 1.70 11.82 18.68
CA ILE A 84 2.57 11.24 17.65
C ILE A 84 2.54 12.15 16.43
N THR A 85 3.71 12.66 16.04
CA THR A 85 3.85 13.46 14.82
C THR A 85 4.15 12.54 13.65
N VAL A 86 3.28 12.58 12.65
CA VAL A 86 3.36 11.73 11.45
C VAL A 86 3.54 12.58 10.21
N PRO A 87 4.56 12.34 9.39
CA PRO A 87 4.69 13.00 8.09
C PRO A 87 3.52 12.67 7.17
N VAL A 88 3.05 13.68 6.43
CA VAL A 88 2.06 13.51 5.37
C VAL A 88 2.81 13.48 4.05
N THR A 89 2.80 12.34 3.39
CA THR A 89 3.57 12.10 2.16
C THR A 89 2.74 11.35 1.13
N ASP A 90 3.26 11.20 -0.08
CA ASP A 90 2.75 10.21 -1.02
C ASP A 90 2.97 8.82 -0.45
N VAL A 91 1.88 8.10 -0.23
CA VAL A 91 1.84 6.73 0.28
C VAL A 91 1.48 5.80 -0.86
N GLU A 92 2.32 4.83 -1.13
CA GLU A 92 2.03 3.79 -2.11
C GLU A 92 1.05 2.77 -1.53
N LEU A 93 0.02 2.47 -2.31
CA LEU A 93 -0.90 1.40 -1.94
C LEU A 93 -0.28 0.05 -2.27
N PRO A 94 -0.23 -0.90 -1.32
CA PRO A 94 0.29 -2.22 -1.61
C PRO A 94 -0.61 -2.93 -2.63
N SER A 95 -0.02 -3.31 -3.76
CA SER A 95 -0.66 -4.10 -4.82
C SER A 95 -0.06 -5.49 -4.97
N VAL A 96 1.09 -5.73 -4.31
CA VAL A 96 1.83 -6.98 -4.34
C VAL A 96 2.06 -7.48 -2.92
N PHE A 97 1.71 -8.73 -2.67
CA PHE A 97 1.92 -9.42 -1.40
C PHE A 97 2.71 -10.69 -1.68
N HIS A 98 3.62 -11.07 -0.79
CA HIS A 98 4.42 -12.26 -0.99
C HIS A 98 4.69 -13.01 0.32
N GLU A 99 4.92 -14.29 0.17
CA GLU A 99 5.33 -15.15 1.27
C GLU A 99 6.14 -16.36 0.75
N MET A 100 7.02 -16.90 1.57
CA MET A 100 7.69 -18.16 1.29
C MET A 100 6.85 -19.30 1.83
N LEU A 101 6.34 -20.14 0.93
CA LEU A 101 5.65 -21.37 1.29
C LEU A 101 6.65 -22.49 1.58
N ASP A 102 6.14 -23.60 2.15
CA ASP A 102 6.93 -24.83 2.33
C ASP A 102 7.55 -25.29 1.01
N SER A 103 8.69 -25.95 1.09
CA SER A 103 9.41 -26.50 -0.07
C SER A 103 10.01 -25.45 -1.02
N LYS A 104 10.36 -24.27 -0.50
CA LYS A 104 11.01 -23.19 -1.24
C LYS A 104 10.18 -22.69 -2.44
N ILE A 105 8.89 -22.63 -2.27
CA ILE A 105 7.97 -22.04 -3.23
C ILE A 105 7.66 -20.62 -2.80
N GLY A 106 8.10 -19.62 -3.56
CA GLY A 106 7.67 -18.24 -3.41
C GLY A 106 6.25 -18.06 -3.91
N TYR A 107 5.40 -17.45 -3.11
CA TYR A 107 4.04 -17.07 -3.49
C TYR A 107 3.97 -15.55 -3.59
N ILE A 108 3.52 -15.06 -4.75
CA ILE A 108 3.32 -13.63 -5.00
C ILE A 108 1.88 -13.43 -5.46
N ARG A 109 1.12 -12.62 -4.72
CA ARG A 109 -0.23 -12.21 -5.09
C ARG A 109 -0.21 -10.77 -5.57
N ILE A 110 -0.76 -10.53 -6.77
CA ILE A 110 -0.94 -9.19 -7.33
C ILE A 110 -2.42 -8.89 -7.36
N THR A 111 -2.86 -7.90 -6.59
CA THR A 111 -4.29 -7.55 -6.45
C THR A 111 -4.78 -6.62 -7.56
N GLN A 112 -3.89 -5.78 -8.09
CA GLN A 112 -4.18 -4.86 -9.19
C GLN A 112 -2.86 -4.43 -9.85
N PHE A 113 -2.90 -4.03 -11.12
CA PHE A 113 -1.73 -3.45 -11.80
C PHE A 113 -1.81 -1.92 -11.77
N THR A 114 -1.07 -1.31 -10.84
CA THR A 114 -0.92 0.14 -10.65
C THR A 114 0.46 0.61 -11.07
N GLY A 115 0.73 1.92 -11.02
CA GLY A 115 2.03 2.46 -11.38
C GLY A 115 3.21 1.97 -10.53
N VAL A 116 2.94 1.46 -9.32
CA VAL A 116 3.95 0.96 -8.38
C VAL A 116 4.10 -0.56 -8.38
N THR A 117 3.22 -1.29 -9.06
CA THR A 117 3.20 -2.77 -9.03
C THR A 117 4.49 -3.40 -9.54
N GLY A 118 5.09 -2.82 -10.59
CA GLY A 118 6.34 -3.35 -11.16
C GLY A 118 7.52 -3.29 -10.17
N GLU A 119 7.61 -2.23 -9.38
CA GLU A 119 8.63 -2.03 -8.36
C GLU A 119 8.37 -2.94 -7.15
N GLN A 120 7.15 -2.94 -6.62
CA GLN A 120 6.73 -3.82 -5.52
C GLN A 120 6.93 -5.31 -5.86
N TYR A 121 6.67 -5.71 -7.12
CA TYR A 121 6.93 -7.07 -7.58
C TYR A 121 8.42 -7.40 -7.55
N GLN A 122 9.29 -6.46 -7.97
CA GLN A 122 10.73 -6.67 -7.92
C GLN A 122 11.23 -6.87 -6.50
N GLU A 123 10.76 -6.05 -5.56
CA GLU A 123 11.14 -6.16 -4.15
C GLU A 123 10.70 -7.50 -3.56
N ALA A 124 9.45 -7.91 -3.81
CA ALA A 124 8.91 -9.19 -3.40
C ALA A 124 9.72 -10.37 -3.97
N PHE A 125 10.05 -10.31 -5.25
CA PHE A 125 10.84 -11.34 -5.93
C PHE A 125 12.25 -11.44 -5.35
N ASP A 126 12.92 -10.30 -5.16
CA ASP A 126 14.28 -10.24 -4.60
C ASP A 126 14.32 -10.76 -3.15
N ASP A 127 13.31 -10.46 -2.35
CA ASP A 127 13.21 -10.97 -0.99
C ASP A 127 13.02 -12.49 -0.95
N LEU A 128 12.11 -13.03 -1.76
CA LEU A 128 11.92 -14.47 -1.90
C LEU A 128 13.18 -15.19 -2.43
N GLN A 129 13.92 -14.56 -3.33
CA GLN A 129 15.20 -15.10 -3.80
C GLN A 129 16.23 -15.16 -2.68
N LYS A 130 16.35 -14.11 -1.84
CA LYS A 130 17.24 -14.11 -0.67
C LYS A 130 16.86 -15.22 0.33
N GLN A 131 15.57 -15.54 0.45
CA GLN A 131 15.07 -16.64 1.26
C GLN A 131 15.30 -18.02 0.63
N GLY A 132 15.81 -18.10 -0.60
CA GLY A 132 16.16 -19.34 -1.28
C GLY A 132 15.01 -19.96 -2.09
N MET A 133 14.15 -19.13 -2.67
CA MET A 133 13.08 -19.56 -3.58
C MET A 133 13.63 -20.37 -4.75
N GLU A 134 13.05 -21.54 -5.02
CA GLU A 134 13.36 -22.41 -6.16
C GLU A 134 12.22 -22.47 -7.19
N LYS A 135 11.01 -22.18 -6.77
CA LYS A 135 9.78 -22.17 -7.59
C LYS A 135 8.91 -21.00 -7.20
N MET A 136 8.07 -20.55 -8.11
CA MET A 136 7.19 -19.41 -7.88
C MET A 136 5.76 -19.70 -8.31
N ILE A 137 4.81 -19.19 -7.52
CA ILE A 137 3.39 -19.09 -7.85
C ILE A 137 3.05 -17.60 -7.92
N VAL A 138 2.49 -17.16 -9.05
CA VAL A 138 1.90 -15.81 -9.17
C VAL A 138 0.39 -15.96 -9.15
N ASP A 139 -0.26 -15.34 -8.17
CA ASP A 139 -1.69 -15.38 -7.97
C ASP A 139 -2.35 -14.08 -8.44
N LEU A 140 -3.22 -14.20 -9.43
CA LEU A 140 -3.98 -13.09 -10.01
C LEU A 140 -5.49 -13.26 -9.78
N ARG A 141 -5.90 -14.13 -8.86
CA ARG A 141 -7.33 -14.30 -8.55
C ARG A 141 -7.92 -13.01 -8.02
N ASP A 142 -9.10 -12.64 -8.53
CA ASP A 142 -9.81 -11.40 -8.23
C ASP A 142 -9.05 -10.10 -8.65
N ASN A 143 -7.99 -10.21 -9.45
CA ASN A 143 -7.31 -9.06 -10.02
C ASN A 143 -8.14 -8.50 -11.19
N PRO A 144 -8.63 -7.25 -11.12
CA PRO A 144 -9.44 -6.64 -12.19
C PRO A 144 -8.60 -6.19 -13.40
N GLY A 145 -7.27 -6.33 -13.36
CA GLY A 145 -6.34 -5.78 -14.34
C GLY A 145 -5.73 -4.45 -13.89
N GLY A 146 -5.46 -3.57 -14.83
CA GLY A 146 -4.89 -2.24 -14.57
C GLY A 146 -4.03 -1.74 -15.72
N LEU A 147 -2.89 -1.10 -15.40
CA LEU A 147 -2.00 -0.50 -16.38
C LEU A 147 -1.22 -1.55 -17.17
N LEU A 148 -1.28 -1.46 -18.50
CA LEU A 148 -0.55 -2.37 -19.40
C LEU A 148 0.96 -2.33 -19.17
N ASP A 149 1.53 -1.14 -18.99
CA ASP A 149 2.97 -0.97 -18.73
C ASP A 149 3.40 -1.74 -17.47
N SER A 150 2.61 -1.67 -16.41
CA SER A 150 2.88 -2.39 -15.15
C SER A 150 2.83 -3.91 -15.32
N VAL A 151 1.91 -4.41 -16.15
CA VAL A 151 1.87 -5.84 -16.52
C VAL A 151 3.15 -6.21 -17.28
N CYS A 152 3.55 -5.40 -18.26
CA CYS A 152 4.76 -5.63 -19.05
C CYS A 152 6.01 -5.60 -18.17
N ASP A 153 6.09 -4.69 -17.20
CA ASP A 153 7.22 -4.62 -16.25
C ASP A 153 7.36 -5.89 -15.40
N VAL A 154 6.24 -6.44 -14.94
CA VAL A 154 6.25 -7.74 -14.24
C VAL A 154 6.65 -8.87 -15.19
N LEU A 155 6.09 -8.92 -16.39
CA LEU A 155 6.36 -9.99 -17.35
C LEU A 155 7.83 -9.99 -17.86
N ARG A 156 8.44 -8.82 -18.03
CA ARG A 156 9.88 -8.69 -18.39
C ARG A 156 10.81 -9.34 -17.37
N LYS A 157 10.36 -9.50 -16.12
CA LYS A 157 11.13 -10.14 -15.04
C LYS A 157 10.96 -11.66 -14.99
N ILE A 158 9.90 -12.17 -15.59
CA ILE A 158 9.53 -13.60 -15.56
C ILE A 158 9.84 -14.30 -16.88
N LEU A 159 9.60 -13.61 -18.00
CA LEU A 159 9.71 -14.20 -19.34
C LEU A 159 11.11 -13.97 -19.93
N PRO A 160 11.57 -14.88 -20.79
CA PRO A 160 12.73 -14.63 -21.62
C PRO A 160 12.45 -13.46 -22.58
N GLU A 161 13.52 -12.83 -23.08
CA GLU A 161 13.45 -11.74 -24.06
C GLU A 161 12.57 -12.13 -25.26
N GLY A 162 11.61 -11.30 -25.61
CA GLY A 162 10.68 -11.54 -26.71
C GLY A 162 9.47 -10.59 -26.69
N LEU A 163 8.57 -10.81 -27.63
CA LEU A 163 7.32 -10.07 -27.68
C LEU A 163 6.40 -10.51 -26.55
N ILE A 164 6.01 -9.56 -25.70
CA ILE A 164 5.05 -9.76 -24.60
C ILE A 164 3.63 -9.55 -25.11
N VAL A 165 3.35 -8.37 -25.69
CA VAL A 165 2.06 -7.98 -26.20
C VAL A 165 2.24 -6.95 -27.31
N TYR A 166 1.28 -6.83 -28.19
CA TYR A 166 1.17 -5.69 -29.10
C TYR A 166 -0.25 -5.13 -29.10
N THR A 167 -0.35 -3.84 -29.34
CA THR A 167 -1.60 -3.17 -29.67
C THR A 167 -1.62 -2.83 -31.16
N GLU A 168 -2.79 -2.89 -31.78
CA GLU A 168 -2.95 -2.55 -33.18
C GLU A 168 -4.17 -1.62 -33.32
N ASP A 169 -3.98 -0.48 -33.96
CA ASP A 169 -5.08 0.44 -34.24
C ASP A 169 -5.89 -0.01 -35.45
N LYS A 170 -7.02 0.69 -35.74
CA LYS A 170 -7.89 0.42 -36.86
C LYS A 170 -7.22 0.58 -38.23
N ASP A 171 -6.10 1.28 -38.32
CA ASP A 171 -5.33 1.55 -39.53
C ASP A 171 -4.16 0.55 -39.70
N GLY A 172 -4.02 -0.40 -38.77
CA GLY A 172 -3.01 -1.46 -38.80
C GLY A 172 -1.64 -1.07 -38.23
N ASN A 173 -1.54 0.08 -37.54
CA ASN A 173 -0.31 0.46 -36.87
C ASN A 173 -0.18 -0.33 -35.59
N ARG A 174 1.01 -0.89 -35.35
CA ARG A 174 1.31 -1.72 -34.16
C ARG A 174 2.28 -1.02 -33.24
N GLU A 175 1.99 -1.10 -31.97
CA GLU A 175 2.92 -0.80 -30.88
C GLU A 175 3.22 -2.10 -30.11
N GLU A 176 4.50 -2.45 -29.99
CA GLU A 176 4.96 -3.70 -29.40
C GLU A 176 5.67 -3.46 -28.08
N GLU A 177 5.30 -4.25 -27.06
CA GLU A 177 6.00 -4.35 -25.79
C GLU A 177 6.83 -5.65 -25.76
N LYS A 178 8.11 -5.51 -25.35
CA LYS A 178 9.10 -6.62 -25.32
C LYS A 178 9.78 -6.70 -23.96
#